data_c75af9f6d2c78b2227c01c1f72ddcbef
#
_entry.id   c75af9f6d2c78b2227c01c1f72ddcbef
#
_cell.length_a   1.000
_cell.length_b   1.000
_cell.length_c   1.000
_cell.angle_alpha   90.00
_cell.angle_beta   90.00
_cell.angle_gamma   90.00
#
_symmetry.space_group_name_H-M   'P 1'
#
loop_
_entity.id
_entity.type
_entity.pdbx_description
1 polymer ?
#
loop_
_entity_poly.entity_id
_entity_poly.type
_entity_poly.pdbx_seq_one_letter_code
_entity_poly.pdbx_strand_id
1 'polypeptide(L)'
;ADFNITPDVAIVDPALAETMPAKLTAHTGMDAMTHAIEAYVSTLNCEYTDPLALHAIELIHDNLKKSYEGECLAGMAFSNALLGIVHSMAHKTGAAFTGGHIIHGCANAMYLPKVIKYNSKDPVAAERYAKIAKFINLKGETTEELVDALIAELRSMNDQLNIPQGIKNYGPGSYPCEQGFVPENVFLERLPEIAKNAIADACTGSNPRQPNQEEMEKLLKACYYDTEIDF
;
A
#
# COMPACT_ATOMS: atom_id res chain seq x y z
N ALA A 1 -5.53 -11.47 -14.45
CA ALA A 1 -4.82 -12.66 -13.97
C ALA A 1 -5.23 -13.86 -14.84
N ASP A 2 -4.29 -14.71 -15.21
CA ASP A 2 -4.53 -15.94 -15.98
C ASP A 2 -3.61 -17.04 -15.46
N PHE A 3 -4.18 -18.15 -15.05
CA PHE A 3 -3.41 -19.29 -14.54
C PHE A 3 -2.48 -19.93 -15.59
N ASN A 4 -2.73 -19.71 -16.88
CA ASN A 4 -1.87 -20.23 -17.95
C ASN A 4 -0.49 -19.53 -18.02
N ILE A 5 -0.34 -18.38 -17.38
CA ILE A 5 0.95 -17.66 -17.32
C ILE A 5 1.64 -17.79 -15.95
N THR A 6 1.13 -18.63 -15.06
CA THR A 6 1.77 -18.92 -13.78
C THR A 6 3.11 -19.64 -14.02
N PRO A 7 4.24 -19.11 -13.54
CA PRO A 7 5.53 -19.78 -13.72
C PRO A 7 5.65 -21.04 -12.84
N ASP A 8 6.34 -22.04 -13.36
CA ASP A 8 6.65 -23.25 -12.58
C ASP A 8 7.77 -23.01 -11.56
N VAL A 9 8.67 -22.06 -11.85
CA VAL A 9 9.82 -21.71 -11.00
C VAL A 9 10.08 -20.22 -11.08
N ALA A 10 10.31 -19.60 -9.93
CA ALA A 10 10.83 -18.24 -9.82
C ALA A 10 12.30 -18.29 -9.38
N ILE A 11 13.21 -17.70 -10.16
CA ILE A 11 14.62 -17.56 -9.81
C ILE A 11 14.82 -16.16 -9.24
N VAL A 12 15.14 -16.08 -7.95
CA VAL A 12 15.40 -14.83 -7.25
C VAL A 12 16.89 -14.68 -7.05
N ASP A 13 17.52 -13.74 -7.75
CA ASP A 13 18.94 -13.43 -7.61
C ASP A 13 19.10 -11.98 -7.12
N PRO A 14 19.41 -11.76 -5.84
CA PRO A 14 19.57 -10.40 -5.29
C PRO A 14 20.73 -9.62 -5.93
N ALA A 15 21.72 -10.29 -6.53
CA ALA A 15 22.82 -9.60 -7.21
C ALA A 15 22.33 -8.75 -8.40
N LEU A 16 21.22 -9.12 -9.04
CA LEU A 16 20.62 -8.34 -10.13
C LEU A 16 20.04 -7.00 -9.66
N ALA A 17 19.78 -6.87 -8.38
CA ALA A 17 19.21 -5.68 -7.78
C ALA A 17 20.21 -4.78 -7.02
N GLU A 18 21.47 -5.21 -6.85
CA GLU A 18 22.50 -4.46 -6.10
C GLU A 18 22.75 -3.03 -6.61
N THR A 19 22.55 -2.80 -7.90
CA THR A 19 22.76 -1.48 -8.53
C THR A 19 21.49 -0.62 -8.60
N MET A 20 20.38 -1.09 -8.04
CA MET A 20 19.13 -0.36 -8.10
C MET A 20 19.21 0.95 -7.30
N PRO A 21 18.74 2.10 -7.85
CA PRO A 21 18.76 3.37 -7.15
C PRO A 21 17.96 3.30 -5.83
N ALA A 22 18.48 3.95 -4.78
CA ALA A 22 17.85 3.94 -3.45
C ALA A 22 16.38 4.35 -3.44
N LYS A 23 15.98 5.32 -4.29
CA LYS A 23 14.57 5.72 -4.44
C LYS A 23 13.69 4.62 -5.03
N LEU A 24 14.20 3.91 -6.02
CA LEU A 24 13.47 2.79 -6.62
C LEU A 24 13.32 1.68 -5.59
N THR A 25 14.38 1.34 -4.87
CA THR A 25 14.36 0.39 -3.74
C THR A 25 13.30 0.77 -2.70
N ALA A 26 13.24 2.04 -2.30
CA ALA A 26 12.26 2.52 -1.34
C ALA A 26 10.82 2.33 -1.84
N HIS A 27 10.55 2.67 -3.10
CA HIS A 27 9.19 2.57 -3.65
C HIS A 27 8.77 1.12 -3.89
N THR A 28 9.64 0.28 -4.42
CA THR A 28 9.34 -1.15 -4.64
C THR A 28 9.23 -1.90 -3.31
N GLY A 29 10.06 -1.56 -2.33
CA GLY A 29 9.98 -2.15 -0.99
C GLY A 29 8.68 -1.78 -0.25
N MET A 30 8.24 -0.53 -0.33
CA MET A 30 6.94 -0.12 0.24
C MET A 30 5.76 -0.67 -0.56
N ASP A 31 5.92 -0.90 -1.85
CA ASP A 31 4.95 -1.62 -2.68
C ASP A 31 4.79 -3.07 -2.19
N ALA A 32 5.91 -3.76 -2.01
CA ALA A 32 5.93 -5.12 -1.47
C ALA A 32 5.36 -5.20 -0.03
N MET A 33 5.64 -4.21 0.82
CA MET A 33 5.01 -4.07 2.14
C MET A 33 3.49 -3.96 2.01
N THR A 34 3.02 -3.15 1.08
CA THR A 34 1.58 -2.98 0.83
C THR A 34 0.94 -4.26 0.33
N HIS A 35 1.58 -4.95 -0.62
CA HIS A 35 1.16 -6.26 -1.10
C HIS A 35 0.98 -7.25 0.06
N ALA A 36 1.96 -7.36 0.92
CA ALA A 36 1.93 -8.29 2.04
C ALA A 36 0.84 -7.94 3.06
N ILE A 37 0.69 -6.67 3.41
CA ILE A 37 -0.35 -6.20 4.36
C ILE A 37 -1.75 -6.41 3.78
N GLU A 38 -1.99 -6.02 2.52
CA GLU A 38 -3.30 -6.22 1.89
C GLU A 38 -3.65 -7.69 1.71
N ALA A 39 -2.69 -8.53 1.29
CA ALA A 39 -2.88 -9.98 1.22
C ALA A 39 -3.24 -10.58 2.58
N TYR A 40 -2.57 -10.15 3.65
CA TYR A 40 -2.85 -10.63 5.01
C TYR A 40 -4.26 -10.28 5.48
N VAL A 41 -4.77 -9.07 5.20
CA VAL A 41 -6.11 -8.63 5.64
C VAL A 41 -7.22 -8.92 4.61
N SER A 42 -6.88 -9.43 3.44
CA SER A 42 -7.82 -9.80 2.38
C SER A 42 -8.92 -10.72 2.89
N THR A 43 -10.13 -10.59 2.35
CA THR A 43 -11.23 -11.54 2.60
C THR A 43 -10.95 -12.95 2.03
N LEU A 44 -9.95 -13.07 1.16
CA LEU A 44 -9.49 -14.34 0.56
C LEU A 44 -8.24 -14.90 1.23
N ASN A 45 -7.84 -14.36 2.39
CA ASN A 45 -6.72 -14.88 3.16
C ASN A 45 -6.91 -16.35 3.57
N CYS A 46 -5.85 -17.08 3.72
CA CYS A 46 -5.88 -18.47 4.15
C CYS A 46 -4.58 -18.88 4.87
N GLU A 47 -4.58 -20.06 5.44
CA GLU A 47 -3.42 -20.62 6.16
C GLU A 47 -2.14 -20.75 5.30
N TYR A 48 -2.28 -20.75 3.97
CA TYR A 48 -1.14 -20.74 3.05
C TYR A 48 -0.59 -19.34 2.83
N THR A 49 -1.46 -18.31 2.69
CA THR A 49 -1.06 -16.94 2.37
C THR A 49 -0.60 -16.15 3.60
N ASP A 50 -1.17 -16.42 4.77
CA ASP A 50 -0.90 -15.69 6.00
C ASP A 50 0.57 -15.75 6.46
N PRO A 51 1.22 -16.94 6.53
CA PRO A 51 2.62 -17.02 6.90
C PRO A 51 3.56 -16.31 5.94
N LEU A 52 3.28 -16.40 4.63
CA LEU A 52 4.07 -15.73 3.59
C LEU A 52 3.97 -14.21 3.72
N ALA A 53 2.76 -13.69 3.94
CA ALA A 53 2.52 -12.27 4.11
C ALA A 53 3.20 -11.73 5.38
N LEU A 54 3.06 -12.40 6.52
CA LEU A 54 3.70 -12.00 7.77
C LEU A 54 5.23 -12.02 7.66
N HIS A 55 5.80 -13.07 7.09
CA HIS A 55 7.25 -13.14 6.92
C HIS A 55 7.79 -12.10 5.94
N ALA A 56 7.03 -11.80 4.87
CA ALA A 56 7.39 -10.69 3.98
C ALA A 56 7.39 -9.34 4.70
N ILE A 57 6.37 -9.07 5.53
CA ILE A 57 6.28 -7.86 6.35
C ILE A 57 7.49 -7.73 7.28
N GLU A 58 7.86 -8.80 7.98
CA GLU A 58 9.03 -8.83 8.87
C GLU A 58 10.33 -8.52 8.11
N LEU A 59 10.57 -9.22 7.01
CA LEU A 59 11.79 -9.03 6.20
C LEU A 59 11.89 -7.60 5.66
N ILE A 60 10.79 -7.04 5.16
CA ILE A 60 10.78 -5.68 4.62
C ILE A 60 10.96 -4.67 5.75
N HIS A 61 10.23 -4.81 6.86
CA HIS A 61 10.35 -3.93 8.02
C HIS A 61 11.78 -3.87 8.56
N ASP A 62 12.42 -5.02 8.73
CA ASP A 62 13.74 -5.10 9.34
C ASP A 62 14.88 -4.73 8.39
N ASN A 63 14.65 -4.86 7.07
CA ASN A 63 15.72 -4.80 6.07
C ASN A 63 15.46 -3.88 4.88
N LEU A 64 14.37 -3.11 4.82
CA LEU A 64 14.04 -2.32 3.62
C LEU A 64 15.19 -1.40 3.17
N LYS A 65 16.07 -1.04 4.08
CA LYS A 65 17.30 -0.33 3.77
C LYS A 65 18.43 -1.24 3.24
N LYS A 66 18.24 -2.59 3.24
CA LYS A 66 19.31 -3.57 3.04
C LYS A 66 19.00 -4.77 2.14
N SER A 67 17.74 -5.12 1.83
CA SER A 67 17.46 -6.41 1.17
C SER A 67 16.15 -6.47 0.35
N TYR A 68 16.15 -7.31 -0.69
CA TYR A 68 15.06 -7.53 -1.67
C TYR A 68 14.27 -8.83 -1.44
N GLU A 69 14.61 -9.65 -0.46
CA GLU A 69 14.01 -10.97 -0.28
C GLU A 69 12.51 -10.91 0.08
N GLY A 70 12.07 -9.85 0.75
CA GLY A 70 10.67 -9.64 1.12
C GLY A 70 9.71 -9.50 -0.06
N GLU A 71 10.15 -8.99 -1.20
CA GLU A 71 9.30 -8.77 -2.37
C GLU A 71 8.79 -10.07 -2.98
N CYS A 72 9.62 -11.11 -3.06
CA CYS A 72 9.22 -12.42 -3.60
C CYS A 72 8.14 -13.09 -2.73
N LEU A 73 8.29 -13.06 -1.42
CA LEU A 73 7.31 -13.62 -0.48
C LEU A 73 5.99 -12.86 -0.52
N ALA A 74 6.04 -11.54 -0.61
CA ALA A 74 4.85 -10.71 -0.80
C ALA A 74 4.13 -11.09 -2.11
N GLY A 75 4.89 -11.29 -3.19
CA GLY A 75 4.37 -11.75 -4.49
C GLY A 75 3.60 -13.07 -4.39
N MET A 76 4.13 -14.05 -3.67
CA MET A 76 3.48 -15.34 -3.45
C MET A 76 2.20 -15.21 -2.61
N ALA A 77 2.20 -14.34 -1.60
CA ALA A 77 1.04 -14.11 -0.75
C ALA A 77 -0.11 -13.46 -1.55
N PHE A 78 0.12 -12.32 -2.21
CA PHE A 78 -0.95 -11.60 -2.89
C PHE A 78 -1.46 -12.31 -4.15
N SER A 79 -0.64 -13.11 -4.83
CA SER A 79 -1.08 -13.89 -5.98
C SER A 79 -2.20 -14.89 -5.63
N ASN A 80 -2.31 -15.29 -4.36
CA ASN A 80 -3.31 -16.22 -3.87
C ASN A 80 -4.42 -15.53 -3.05
N ALA A 81 -4.09 -14.51 -2.25
CA ALA A 81 -5.05 -13.79 -1.40
C ALA A 81 -5.67 -12.56 -2.07
N LEU A 82 -5.15 -12.14 -3.23
CA LEU A 82 -5.44 -10.88 -3.90
C LEU A 82 -5.07 -9.66 -3.04
N LEU A 83 -5.42 -8.47 -3.52
CA LEU A 83 -5.05 -7.18 -2.95
C LEU A 83 -6.29 -6.45 -2.40
N GLY A 84 -6.16 -5.17 -2.09
CA GLY A 84 -7.23 -4.35 -1.56
C GLY A 84 -7.33 -2.98 -2.23
N ILE A 85 -7.98 -2.04 -1.54
CA ILE A 85 -8.27 -0.71 -2.09
C ILE A 85 -7.05 0.21 -2.17
N VAL A 86 -5.95 -0.07 -1.47
CA VAL A 86 -4.70 0.69 -1.67
C VAL A 86 -4.28 0.56 -3.12
N HIS A 87 -4.17 -0.67 -3.61
CA HIS A 87 -3.81 -0.95 -5.00
C HIS A 87 -4.85 -0.44 -5.98
N SER A 88 -6.15 -0.61 -5.69
CA SER A 88 -7.21 -0.07 -6.54
C SER A 88 -7.09 1.45 -6.73
N MET A 89 -6.83 2.18 -5.65
CA MET A 89 -6.61 3.63 -5.70
C MET A 89 -5.32 3.98 -6.45
N ALA A 90 -4.23 3.26 -6.21
CA ALA A 90 -2.95 3.50 -6.88
C ALA A 90 -3.02 3.25 -8.39
N HIS A 91 -3.70 2.19 -8.83
CA HIS A 91 -3.95 1.91 -10.26
C HIS A 91 -4.65 3.08 -10.97
N LYS A 92 -5.61 3.73 -10.28
CA LYS A 92 -6.43 4.77 -10.92
C LYS A 92 -5.85 6.17 -10.78
N THR A 93 -4.98 6.40 -9.80
CA THR A 93 -4.29 7.68 -9.63
C THR A 93 -2.99 7.77 -10.44
N GLY A 94 -2.29 6.66 -10.67
CA GLY A 94 -0.99 6.65 -11.35
C GLY A 94 -0.97 7.33 -12.71
N ALA A 95 -1.99 7.11 -13.54
CA ALA A 95 -2.11 7.64 -14.89
C ALA A 95 -3.28 8.64 -15.06
N ALA A 96 -3.90 9.08 -13.97
CA ALA A 96 -5.08 9.96 -14.04
C ALA A 96 -4.77 11.40 -14.43
N PHE A 97 -3.51 11.84 -14.27
CA PHE A 97 -3.14 13.25 -14.36
C PHE A 97 -2.18 13.49 -15.52
N THR A 98 -2.54 14.38 -16.43
CA THR A 98 -1.76 14.70 -17.63
C THR A 98 -0.45 15.43 -17.34
N GLY A 99 -0.31 16.03 -16.16
CA GLY A 99 0.87 16.78 -15.73
C GLY A 99 1.83 16.06 -14.82
N GLY A 100 1.50 14.83 -14.38
CA GLY A 100 2.35 14.10 -13.47
C GLY A 100 1.88 12.67 -13.23
N HIS A 101 2.81 11.72 -13.35
CA HIS A 101 2.57 10.33 -12.94
C HIS A 101 2.90 10.17 -11.46
N ILE A 102 1.95 9.60 -10.70
CA ILE A 102 2.25 9.13 -9.36
C ILE A 102 2.80 7.71 -9.51
N ILE A 103 4.03 7.50 -9.06
CA ILE A 103 4.67 6.21 -9.13
C ILE A 103 3.93 5.24 -8.23
N HIS A 104 3.64 4.05 -8.75
CA HIS A 104 2.79 3.05 -8.13
C HIS A 104 3.18 2.73 -6.69
N GLY A 105 4.40 2.33 -6.42
CA GLY A 105 4.86 2.03 -5.06
C GLY A 105 4.85 3.24 -4.12
N CYS A 106 5.08 4.46 -4.66
CA CYS A 106 4.95 5.69 -3.88
C CYS A 106 3.47 5.98 -3.54
N ALA A 107 2.56 5.76 -4.48
CA ALA A 107 1.11 5.88 -4.23
C ALA A 107 0.66 4.91 -3.14
N ASN A 108 1.05 3.64 -3.26
CA ASN A 108 0.74 2.62 -2.27
C ASN A 108 1.26 2.99 -0.87
N ALA A 109 2.49 3.48 -0.77
CA ALA A 109 3.08 3.92 0.49
C ALA A 109 2.32 5.10 1.13
N MET A 110 1.86 6.07 0.32
CA MET A 110 1.07 7.21 0.80
C MET A 110 -0.34 6.81 1.26
N TYR A 111 -0.95 5.84 0.57
CA TYR A 111 -2.36 5.49 0.82
C TYR A 111 -2.52 4.46 1.93
N LEU A 112 -1.56 3.56 2.10
CA LEU A 112 -1.63 2.45 3.04
C LEU A 112 -2.01 2.89 4.47
N PRO A 113 -1.40 3.90 5.10
CA PRO A 113 -1.77 4.34 6.44
C PRO A 113 -3.24 4.78 6.56
N LYS A 114 -3.78 5.46 5.54
CA LYS A 114 -5.17 5.92 5.50
C LYS A 114 -6.14 4.76 5.33
N VAL A 115 -5.81 3.81 4.46
CA VAL A 115 -6.63 2.62 4.22
C VAL A 115 -6.63 1.70 5.44
N ILE A 116 -5.52 1.54 6.15
CA ILE A 116 -5.50 0.79 7.42
C ILE A 116 -6.51 1.39 8.42
N LYS A 117 -6.50 2.72 8.58
CA LYS A 117 -7.46 3.39 9.49
C LYS A 117 -8.91 3.23 9.03
N TYR A 118 -9.16 3.31 7.73
CA TYR A 118 -10.49 3.05 7.15
C TYR A 118 -10.94 1.61 7.38
N ASN A 119 -10.10 0.63 7.04
CA ASN A 119 -10.42 -0.78 7.16
C ASN A 119 -10.54 -1.23 8.62
N SER A 120 -9.85 -0.59 9.57
CA SER A 120 -9.91 -0.93 11.00
C SER A 120 -11.27 -0.64 11.65
N LYS A 121 -12.21 -0.03 10.93
CA LYS A 121 -13.64 0.01 11.36
C LYS A 121 -14.30 -1.36 11.25
N ASP A 122 -13.78 -2.28 10.45
CA ASP A 122 -14.13 -3.69 10.48
C ASP A 122 -13.35 -4.40 11.59
N PRO A 123 -14.04 -5.05 12.58
CA PRO A 123 -13.36 -5.66 13.72
C PRO A 123 -12.37 -6.78 13.34
N VAL A 124 -12.69 -7.55 12.29
CA VAL A 124 -11.81 -8.65 11.84
C VAL A 124 -10.53 -8.07 11.24
N ALA A 125 -10.66 -7.06 10.39
CA ALA A 125 -9.51 -6.36 9.83
C ALA A 125 -8.67 -5.69 10.92
N ALA A 126 -9.29 -5.03 11.90
CA ALA A 126 -8.60 -4.40 13.03
C ALA A 126 -7.76 -5.42 13.81
N GLU A 127 -8.31 -6.60 14.13
CA GLU A 127 -7.56 -7.65 14.80
C GLU A 127 -6.39 -8.17 13.97
N ARG A 128 -6.55 -8.26 12.64
CA ARG A 128 -5.47 -8.69 11.75
C ARG A 128 -4.35 -7.65 11.67
N TYR A 129 -4.67 -6.36 11.59
CA TYR A 129 -3.67 -5.30 11.67
C TYR A 129 -2.95 -5.30 13.03
N ALA A 130 -3.67 -5.50 14.13
CA ALA A 130 -3.06 -5.62 15.45
C ALA A 130 -2.12 -6.83 15.56
N LYS A 131 -2.42 -7.94 14.89
CA LYS A 131 -1.51 -9.11 14.81
C LYS A 131 -0.24 -8.77 14.04
N ILE A 132 -0.32 -8.04 12.93
CA ILE A 132 0.86 -7.52 12.22
C ILE A 132 1.72 -6.68 13.16
N ALA A 133 1.12 -5.69 13.84
CA ALA A 133 1.83 -4.83 14.78
C ALA A 133 2.59 -5.63 15.85
N LYS A 134 1.93 -6.61 16.47
CA LYS A 134 2.57 -7.51 17.44
C LYS A 134 3.70 -8.33 16.83
N PHE A 135 3.50 -8.83 15.62
CA PHE A 135 4.48 -9.67 14.92
C PHE A 135 5.80 -8.94 14.65
N ILE A 136 5.72 -7.64 14.30
CA ILE A 136 6.88 -6.77 14.15
C ILE A 136 7.27 -6.03 15.46
N ASN A 137 6.84 -6.55 16.61
CA ASN A 137 7.22 -6.08 17.95
C ASN A 137 6.78 -4.65 18.32
N LEU A 138 5.76 -4.09 17.68
CA LEU A 138 5.19 -2.81 18.09
C LEU A 138 4.44 -2.95 19.41
N LYS A 139 4.35 -1.83 20.16
CA LYS A 139 3.75 -1.80 21.49
C LYS A 139 2.33 -1.23 21.45
N GLY A 140 1.45 -1.80 22.24
CA GLY A 140 0.06 -1.41 22.47
C GLY A 140 -0.62 -2.46 23.32
N GLU A 141 -1.58 -2.04 24.12
CA GLU A 141 -2.36 -2.93 24.99
C GLU A 141 -3.69 -3.34 24.35
N THR A 142 -4.25 -2.43 23.55
CA THR A 142 -5.53 -2.64 22.87
C THR A 142 -5.33 -2.84 21.36
N THR A 143 -6.36 -3.38 20.70
CA THR A 143 -6.38 -3.53 19.22
C THR A 143 -6.22 -2.16 18.55
N GLU A 144 -6.89 -1.13 19.06
CA GLU A 144 -6.82 0.23 18.51
C GLU A 144 -5.41 0.82 18.64
N GLU A 145 -4.78 0.72 19.82
CA GLU A 145 -3.40 1.18 20.04
C GLU A 145 -2.41 0.47 19.11
N LEU A 146 -2.59 -0.83 18.86
CA LEU A 146 -1.73 -1.59 17.96
C LEU A 146 -1.94 -1.20 16.49
N VAL A 147 -3.17 -0.93 16.09
CA VAL A 147 -3.48 -0.39 14.73
C VAL A 147 -2.82 0.99 14.57
N ASP A 148 -2.96 1.87 15.54
CA ASP A 148 -2.36 3.20 15.48
C ASP A 148 -0.83 3.13 15.53
N ALA A 149 -0.25 2.19 16.27
CA ALA A 149 1.19 1.93 16.27
C ALA A 149 1.68 1.44 14.88
N LEU A 150 0.93 0.56 14.21
CA LEU A 150 1.24 0.13 12.84
C LEU A 150 1.20 1.29 11.86
N ILE A 151 0.17 2.13 11.94
CA ILE A 151 0.04 3.33 11.11
C ILE A 151 1.23 4.27 11.32
N ALA A 152 1.59 4.52 12.59
CA ALA A 152 2.71 5.38 12.95
C ALA A 152 4.04 4.83 12.42
N GLU A 153 4.27 3.52 12.51
CA GLU A 153 5.47 2.88 11.99
C GLU A 153 5.58 3.02 10.46
N LEU A 154 4.50 2.75 9.73
CA LEU A 154 4.49 2.90 8.26
C LEU A 154 4.74 4.35 7.83
N ARG A 155 4.17 5.33 8.55
CA ARG A 155 4.44 6.75 8.32
C ARG A 155 5.90 7.11 8.62
N SER A 156 6.46 6.56 9.69
CA SER A 156 7.88 6.72 10.02
C SER A 156 8.79 6.13 8.94
N MET A 157 8.43 4.96 8.39
CA MET A 157 9.16 4.37 7.26
C MET A 157 9.10 5.29 6.03
N ASN A 158 7.93 5.84 5.70
CA ASN A 158 7.78 6.80 4.60
C ASN A 158 8.70 8.01 4.78
N ASP A 159 8.75 8.61 5.97
CA ASP A 159 9.63 9.74 6.27
C ASP A 159 11.11 9.38 6.11
N GLN A 160 11.53 8.22 6.63
CA GLN A 160 12.91 7.73 6.51
C GLN A 160 13.32 7.44 5.06
N LEU A 161 12.36 7.09 4.21
CA LEU A 161 12.56 6.77 2.80
C LEU A 161 12.35 7.99 1.88
N ASN A 162 12.07 9.17 2.44
CA ASN A 162 11.72 10.39 1.72
C ASN A 162 10.50 10.22 0.80
N ILE A 163 9.53 9.41 1.22
CA ILE A 163 8.23 9.26 0.56
C ILE A 163 7.27 10.28 1.18
N PRO A 164 6.57 11.12 0.39
CA PRO A 164 5.63 12.08 0.94
C PRO A 164 4.43 11.39 1.60
N GLN A 165 3.83 12.04 2.60
CA GLN A 165 2.69 11.49 3.33
C GLN A 165 1.35 11.67 2.60
N GLY A 166 1.32 12.49 1.54
CA GLY A 166 0.12 12.73 0.74
C GLY A 166 0.43 13.22 -0.67
N ILE A 167 -0.53 13.07 -1.58
CA ILE A 167 -0.39 13.42 -3.01
C ILE A 167 -0.05 14.90 -3.19
N LYS A 168 -0.61 15.80 -2.36
CA LYS A 168 -0.34 17.24 -2.40
C LYS A 168 1.15 17.56 -2.25
N ASN A 169 1.88 16.73 -1.50
CA ASN A 169 3.30 16.90 -1.24
C ASN A 169 4.18 16.09 -2.22
N TYR A 170 3.56 15.34 -3.12
CA TYR A 170 4.24 14.61 -4.17
C TYR A 170 4.68 15.57 -5.29
N GLY A 171 5.97 15.65 -5.56
CA GLY A 171 6.46 16.59 -6.56
C GLY A 171 7.97 16.59 -6.72
N PRO A 172 8.53 17.59 -7.37
CA PRO A 172 9.95 17.65 -7.79
C PRO A 172 10.98 17.45 -6.69
N GLY A 173 10.63 17.68 -5.42
CA GLY A 173 11.52 17.46 -4.29
C GLY A 173 11.48 16.02 -3.74
N SER A 174 10.36 15.34 -3.86
CA SER A 174 10.13 14.01 -3.29
C SER A 174 10.52 12.90 -4.26
N TYR A 175 10.29 13.12 -5.54
CA TYR A 175 10.65 12.20 -6.61
C TYR A 175 11.12 13.02 -7.82
N PRO A 176 12.13 12.55 -8.58
CA PRO A 176 12.53 13.21 -9.83
C PRO A 176 11.46 12.98 -10.90
N CYS A 177 10.25 13.44 -10.67
CA CYS A 177 9.25 13.54 -11.68
C CYS A 177 9.51 14.86 -12.40
N GLU A 178 10.10 14.79 -13.57
CA GLU A 178 10.32 15.96 -14.44
C GLU A 178 9.00 16.67 -14.80
N GLN A 179 7.86 16.03 -14.53
CA GLN A 179 6.53 16.49 -14.91
C GLN A 179 5.73 17.14 -13.77
N GLY A 180 6.29 17.20 -12.56
CA GLY A 180 5.72 17.98 -11.48
C GLY A 180 4.68 17.27 -10.61
N PHE A 181 4.02 18.04 -9.81
CA PHE A 181 3.01 17.64 -8.82
C PHE A 181 1.61 17.58 -9.45
N VAL A 182 0.68 16.96 -8.71
CA VAL A 182 -0.75 16.94 -9.06
C VAL A 182 -1.42 18.21 -8.51
N PRO A 183 -1.82 19.18 -9.35
CA PRO A 183 -2.53 20.37 -8.89
C PRO A 183 -3.89 20.03 -8.28
N GLU A 184 -4.27 20.75 -7.23
CA GLU A 184 -5.51 20.51 -6.48
C GLU A 184 -6.77 20.55 -7.36
N ASN A 185 -6.86 21.56 -8.23
CA ASN A 185 -7.99 21.70 -9.15
C ASN A 185 -8.11 20.52 -10.10
N VAL A 186 -6.98 20.01 -10.62
CA VAL A 186 -6.95 18.83 -11.50
C VAL A 186 -7.33 17.57 -10.73
N PHE A 187 -6.84 17.42 -9.50
CA PHE A 187 -7.23 16.32 -8.62
C PHE A 187 -8.73 16.32 -8.34
N LEU A 188 -9.29 17.46 -7.93
CA LEU A 188 -10.72 17.57 -7.59
C LEU A 188 -11.63 17.34 -8.80
N GLU A 189 -11.24 17.81 -9.99
CA GLU A 189 -11.96 17.57 -11.24
C GLU A 189 -12.04 16.07 -11.59
N ARG A 190 -10.93 15.36 -11.40
CA ARG A 190 -10.83 13.92 -11.74
C ARG A 190 -11.33 12.98 -10.64
N LEU A 191 -11.49 13.49 -9.42
CA LEU A 191 -11.80 12.70 -8.23
C LEU A 191 -13.02 11.77 -8.38
N PRO A 192 -14.19 12.21 -8.90
CA PRO A 192 -15.34 11.32 -9.01
C PRO A 192 -15.11 10.14 -9.96
N GLU A 193 -14.37 10.38 -11.05
CA GLU A 193 -14.02 9.34 -12.02
C GLU A 193 -13.00 8.36 -11.44
N ILE A 194 -11.97 8.88 -10.76
CA ILE A 194 -10.96 8.05 -10.10
C ILE A 194 -11.63 7.15 -9.06
N ALA A 195 -12.50 7.69 -8.21
CA ALA A 195 -13.21 6.94 -7.18
C ALA A 195 -14.08 5.83 -7.77
N LYS A 196 -14.87 6.16 -8.80
CA LYS A 196 -15.69 5.18 -9.52
C LYS A 196 -14.86 4.04 -10.10
N ASN A 197 -13.75 4.37 -10.74
CA ASN A 197 -12.87 3.38 -11.37
C ASN A 197 -12.11 2.55 -10.32
N ALA A 198 -11.75 3.13 -9.17
CA ALA A 198 -11.14 2.39 -8.07
C ALA A 198 -12.11 1.37 -7.46
N ILE A 199 -13.38 1.74 -7.27
CA ILE A 199 -14.41 0.79 -6.80
C ILE A 199 -14.59 -0.36 -7.79
N ALA A 200 -14.53 -0.09 -9.08
CA ALA A 200 -14.67 -1.11 -10.12
C ALA A 200 -13.39 -1.94 -10.38
N ASP A 201 -12.29 -1.61 -9.73
CA ASP A 201 -11.03 -2.35 -9.85
C ASP A 201 -11.14 -3.74 -9.21
N ALA A 202 -10.50 -4.74 -9.84
CA ALA A 202 -10.56 -6.13 -9.37
C ALA A 202 -10.03 -6.31 -7.94
N CYS A 203 -9.06 -5.49 -7.52
CA CYS A 203 -8.50 -5.56 -6.18
C CYS A 203 -9.47 -5.11 -5.07
N THR A 204 -10.45 -4.28 -5.40
CA THR A 204 -11.44 -3.81 -4.41
C THR A 204 -12.28 -4.96 -3.85
N GLY A 205 -12.57 -5.97 -4.66
CA GLY A 205 -13.45 -7.09 -4.26
C GLY A 205 -12.95 -7.90 -3.07
N SER A 206 -11.65 -7.94 -2.80
CA SER A 206 -11.02 -8.66 -1.69
C SER A 206 -10.70 -7.78 -0.48
N ASN A 207 -10.99 -6.48 -0.53
CA ASN A 207 -10.80 -5.58 0.61
C ASN A 207 -11.79 -5.90 1.74
N PRO A 208 -11.39 -5.90 3.01
CA PRO A 208 -12.29 -6.27 4.12
C PRO A 208 -13.47 -5.32 4.31
N ARG A 209 -13.31 -4.04 4.05
CA ARG A 209 -14.39 -3.05 4.09
C ARG A 209 -14.61 -2.45 2.71
N GLN A 210 -15.82 -2.66 2.15
CA GLN A 210 -16.16 -2.19 0.81
C GLN A 210 -16.60 -0.73 0.83
N PRO A 211 -15.89 0.20 0.15
CA PRO A 211 -16.28 1.60 0.09
C PRO A 211 -17.41 1.83 -0.92
N ASN A 212 -18.33 2.72 -0.58
CA ASN A 212 -19.20 3.34 -1.58
C ASN A 212 -18.51 4.52 -2.26
N GLN A 213 -19.17 5.17 -3.23
CA GLN A 213 -18.61 6.29 -4.00
C GLN A 213 -18.18 7.46 -3.10
N GLU A 214 -19.01 7.84 -2.13
CA GLU A 214 -18.74 8.95 -1.21
C GLU A 214 -17.55 8.64 -0.30
N GLU A 215 -17.49 7.43 0.26
CA GLU A 215 -16.36 6.99 1.09
C GLU A 215 -15.06 6.93 0.32
N MET A 216 -15.08 6.43 -0.92
CA MET A 216 -13.89 6.38 -1.77
C MET A 216 -13.39 7.78 -2.12
N GLU A 217 -14.28 8.72 -2.41
CA GLU A 217 -13.90 10.12 -2.64
C GLU A 217 -13.32 10.78 -1.39
N LYS A 218 -13.90 10.53 -0.20
CA LYS A 218 -13.35 11.00 1.07
C LYS A 218 -11.98 10.40 1.35
N LEU A 219 -11.81 9.12 1.10
CA LEU A 219 -10.54 8.42 1.29
C LEU A 219 -9.45 8.97 0.36
N LEU A 220 -9.76 9.17 -0.92
CA LEU A 220 -8.85 9.80 -1.88
C LEU A 220 -8.48 11.24 -1.49
N LYS A 221 -9.44 12.03 -0.97
CA LYS A 221 -9.17 13.37 -0.43
C LYS A 221 -8.24 13.30 0.79
N ALA A 222 -8.47 12.36 1.70
CA ALA A 222 -7.60 12.16 2.86
C ALA A 222 -6.17 11.79 2.43
N CYS A 223 -6.02 10.99 1.38
CA CYS A 223 -4.72 10.69 0.79
C CYS A 223 -4.09 11.90 0.08
N TYR A 224 -4.90 12.78 -0.50
CA TYR A 224 -4.38 13.98 -1.15
C TYR A 224 -3.88 15.01 -0.14
N TYR A 225 -4.68 15.31 0.89
CA TYR A 225 -4.39 16.38 1.87
C TYR A 225 -3.62 15.90 3.10
N ASP A 226 -3.40 14.60 3.25
CA ASP A 226 -2.87 13.95 4.47
C ASP A 226 -3.73 14.23 5.71
N THR A 227 -5.05 14.14 5.57
CA THR A 227 -5.98 14.34 6.69
C THR A 227 -6.36 13.02 7.37
N GLU A 228 -6.89 13.11 8.59
CA GLU A 228 -7.34 11.95 9.37
C GLU A 228 -8.57 11.27 8.75
N ILE A 229 -8.75 9.98 9.06
CA ILE A 229 -9.90 9.18 8.69
C ILE A 229 -10.80 9.01 9.93
N ASP A 230 -12.01 9.54 9.86
CA ASP A 230 -13.01 9.51 10.95
C ASP A 230 -14.34 8.85 10.57
N PHE A 231 -14.49 8.36 9.34
CA PHE A 231 -15.71 7.78 8.75
C PHE A 231 -15.63 6.28 8.48
#